data_7bed77ebb08113454193f4d4c35c2a0f
#
_entry.id   7bed77ebb08113454193f4d4c35c2a0f
#
_cell.length_a   1.000
_cell.length_b   1.000
_cell.length_c   1.000
_cell.angle_alpha   90.00
_cell.angle_beta   90.00
_cell.angle_gamma   90.00
#
_symmetry.space_group_name_H-M   'P 1'
#
loop_
_entity.id
_entity.type
_entity.pdbx_description
1 polymer ?
#
loop_
_entity_poly.entity_id
_entity_poly.type
_entity_poly.pdbx_seq_one_letter_code
_entity_poly.pdbx_strand_id
1 'polypeptide(L)'
;MILMRHGESEFNVVYKKTRVDPGIRDPKLTDAGRKQVADAVRYLAGRPIERILTSPYTRALQTASIVAESLRVAVHVDPRIGERAAFACDIGTPGAELRNQWPDLHLDHIDEQWWPTPIESEEQLDQRCIHFRHAQSQSEDWQKTLVVSHWGFIRGLT
;
A
#
# COMPACT_ATOMS: atom_id res chain seq x y z
N MET A 1 12.15 6.17 -8.51
CA MET A 1 11.05 5.64 -7.69
C MET A 1 11.22 6.10 -6.25
N ILE A 2 10.14 6.53 -5.63
CA ILE A 2 10.09 6.89 -4.20
C ILE A 2 9.23 5.84 -3.52
N LEU A 3 9.68 5.33 -2.36
CA LEU A 3 8.91 4.37 -1.56
C LEU A 3 8.33 5.09 -0.35
N MET A 4 7.05 4.91 -0.12
CA MET A 4 6.33 5.49 1.01
C MET A 4 5.55 4.40 1.73
N ARG A 5 5.74 4.28 3.04
CA ARG A 5 4.89 3.44 3.86
C ARG A 5 3.57 4.16 4.14
N HIS A 6 2.46 3.41 4.21
CA HIS A 6 1.17 3.95 4.64
C HIS A 6 1.26 4.64 6.02
N GLY A 7 0.39 5.60 6.28
CA GLY A 7 0.24 6.26 7.57
C GLY A 7 -0.17 5.29 8.70
N GLU A 8 -0.11 5.75 9.96
CA GLU A 8 -0.52 4.94 11.10
C GLU A 8 -1.95 4.41 10.94
N SER A 9 -2.13 3.09 11.11
CA SER A 9 -3.43 2.43 11.06
C SER A 9 -3.92 2.02 12.45
N GLU A 10 -5.21 1.67 12.55
CA GLU A 10 -5.83 1.14 13.78
C GLU A 10 -5.05 -0.05 14.34
N PHE A 11 -4.59 -0.96 13.49
CA PHE A 11 -3.73 -2.08 13.88
C PHE A 11 -2.43 -1.59 14.52
N ASN A 12 -1.78 -0.60 13.92
CA ASN A 12 -0.48 -0.10 14.41
C ASN A 12 -0.58 0.45 15.83
N VAL A 13 -1.67 1.15 16.16
CA VAL A 13 -1.90 1.70 17.51
C VAL A 13 -1.95 0.61 18.58
N VAL A 14 -2.70 -0.47 18.31
CA VAL A 14 -2.85 -1.56 19.29
C VAL A 14 -1.57 -2.40 19.35
N TYR A 15 -1.06 -2.83 18.19
CA TYR A 15 0.11 -3.68 18.11
C TYR A 15 1.37 -3.04 18.72
N LYS A 16 1.55 -1.73 18.55
CA LYS A 16 2.68 -1.00 19.16
C LYS A 16 2.69 -1.11 20.69
N LYS A 17 1.51 -1.15 21.33
CA LYS A 17 1.36 -1.21 22.78
C LYS A 17 1.42 -2.64 23.32
N THR A 18 0.79 -3.58 22.63
CA THR A 18 0.54 -4.93 23.15
C THR A 18 1.45 -5.98 22.59
N ARG A 19 1.98 -5.77 21.37
CA ARG A 19 2.68 -6.78 20.55
C ARG A 19 1.84 -8.03 20.28
N VAL A 20 0.52 -7.92 20.45
CA VAL A 20 -0.47 -8.97 20.16
C VAL A 20 -1.33 -8.52 19.00
N ASP A 21 -1.62 -9.45 18.08
CA ASP A 21 -2.53 -9.18 16.95
C ASP A 21 -3.93 -8.88 17.49
N PRO A 22 -4.49 -7.68 17.23
CA PRO A 22 -5.83 -7.32 17.69
C PRO A 22 -6.96 -7.95 16.88
N GLY A 23 -6.68 -8.72 15.84
CA GLY A 23 -7.68 -9.32 14.96
C GLY A 23 -8.38 -8.34 14.01
N ILE A 24 -7.87 -7.13 13.85
CA ILE A 24 -8.46 -6.11 12.96
C ILE A 24 -8.07 -6.43 11.52
N ARG A 25 -9.07 -6.79 10.69
CA ARG A 25 -8.88 -7.06 9.26
C ARG A 25 -8.89 -5.76 8.47
N ASP A 26 -8.00 -5.65 7.48
CA ASP A 26 -7.85 -4.50 6.58
C ASP A 26 -8.05 -3.12 7.27
N PRO A 27 -7.25 -2.80 8.31
CA PRO A 27 -7.46 -1.63 9.15
C PRO A 27 -7.34 -0.33 8.37
N LYS A 28 -8.13 0.67 8.78
CA LYS A 28 -8.09 2.04 8.25
C LYS A 28 -6.95 2.85 8.87
N LEU A 29 -6.64 3.99 8.26
CA LEU A 29 -5.79 5.01 8.88
C LEU A 29 -6.49 5.61 10.10
N THR A 30 -5.70 5.89 11.14
CA THR A 30 -6.14 6.77 12.25
C THR A 30 -6.12 8.23 11.80
N ASP A 31 -6.73 9.14 12.59
CA ASP A 31 -6.63 10.57 12.33
C ASP A 31 -5.16 11.05 12.42
N ALA A 32 -4.39 10.48 13.34
CA ALA A 32 -2.95 10.71 13.43
C ALA A 32 -2.23 10.23 12.16
N GLY A 33 -2.60 9.06 11.63
CA GLY A 33 -2.07 8.52 10.38
C GLY A 33 -2.38 9.41 9.19
N ARG A 34 -3.61 9.92 9.07
CA ARG A 34 -4.00 10.88 8.03
C ARG A 34 -3.17 12.15 8.10
N LYS A 35 -2.96 12.69 9.31
CA LYS A 35 -2.12 13.86 9.53
C LYS A 35 -0.65 13.58 9.15
N GLN A 36 -0.09 12.42 9.53
CA GLN A 36 1.26 12.01 9.12
C GLN A 36 1.42 12.04 7.59
N VAL A 37 0.43 11.52 6.85
CA VAL A 37 0.44 11.52 5.39
C VAL A 37 0.38 12.94 4.84
N ALA A 38 -0.52 13.79 5.35
CA ALA A 38 -0.63 15.19 4.94
C ALA A 38 0.67 15.98 5.19
N ASP A 39 1.34 15.72 6.32
CA ASP A 39 2.64 16.32 6.62
C ASP A 39 3.74 15.79 5.66
N ALA A 40 3.73 14.49 5.33
CA ALA A 40 4.68 13.88 4.41
C ALA A 40 4.58 14.42 2.98
N VAL A 41 3.39 14.82 2.52
CA VAL A 41 3.18 15.42 1.20
C VAL A 41 4.10 16.63 0.97
N ARG A 42 4.41 17.40 2.00
CA ARG A 42 5.31 18.56 1.89
C ARG A 42 6.72 18.18 1.40
N TYR A 43 7.19 16.98 1.73
CA TYR A 43 8.48 16.46 1.27
C TYR A 43 8.45 15.90 -0.14
N LEU A 44 7.24 15.61 -0.66
CA LEU A 44 7.01 15.16 -2.02
C LEU A 44 6.83 16.33 -3.00
N ALA A 45 6.49 17.52 -2.49
CA ALA A 45 6.34 18.73 -3.29
C ALA A 45 7.63 19.05 -4.06
N GLY A 46 7.51 19.31 -5.36
CA GLY A 46 8.64 19.57 -6.25
C GLY A 46 9.43 18.32 -6.70
N ARG A 47 9.04 17.12 -6.27
CA ARG A 47 9.57 15.89 -6.85
C ARG A 47 8.85 15.58 -8.16
N PRO A 48 9.52 14.99 -9.15
CA PRO A 48 8.91 14.67 -10.45
C PRO A 48 8.06 13.40 -10.34
N ILE A 49 6.99 13.46 -9.53
CA ILE A 49 6.04 12.35 -9.37
C ILE A 49 4.93 12.54 -10.39
N GLU A 50 4.75 11.57 -11.29
CA GLU A 50 3.73 11.59 -12.34
C GLU A 50 2.64 10.52 -12.12
N ARG A 51 2.93 9.51 -11.27
CA ARG A 51 1.97 8.45 -10.90
C ARG A 51 2.22 7.90 -9.50
N ILE A 52 1.15 7.37 -8.92
CA ILE A 52 1.22 6.62 -7.66
C ILE A 52 0.84 5.18 -7.94
N LEU A 53 1.66 4.24 -7.49
CA LEU A 53 1.28 2.83 -7.34
C LEU A 53 0.95 2.59 -5.87
N THR A 54 -0.17 1.92 -5.59
CA THR A 54 -0.57 1.58 -4.23
C THR A 54 -1.06 0.15 -4.14
N SER A 55 -0.88 -0.47 -2.97
CA SER A 55 -1.50 -1.77 -2.71
C SER A 55 -3.00 -1.62 -2.45
N PRO A 56 -3.82 -2.69 -2.63
CA PRO A 56 -5.25 -2.61 -2.42
C PRO A 56 -5.68 -2.54 -0.95
N TYR A 57 -4.77 -2.64 0.03
CA TYR A 57 -5.14 -2.50 1.45
C TYR A 57 -5.69 -1.10 1.75
N THR A 58 -6.79 -1.03 2.50
CA THR A 58 -7.50 0.21 2.83
C THR A 58 -6.56 1.31 3.36
N ARG A 59 -5.63 0.97 4.27
CA ARG A 59 -4.63 1.92 4.80
C ARG A 59 -3.71 2.52 3.73
N ALA A 60 -3.38 1.73 2.70
CA ALA A 60 -2.53 2.19 1.59
C ALA A 60 -3.34 3.01 0.58
N LEU A 61 -4.56 2.58 0.24
CA LEU A 61 -5.48 3.34 -0.61
C LEU A 61 -5.77 4.72 -0.02
N GLN A 62 -6.08 4.80 1.27
CA GLN A 62 -6.30 6.08 1.95
C GLN A 62 -5.06 6.96 1.95
N THR A 63 -3.88 6.39 2.14
CA THR A 63 -2.60 7.11 2.03
C THR A 63 -2.41 7.66 0.63
N ALA A 64 -2.57 6.81 -0.39
CA ALA A 64 -2.41 7.17 -1.79
C ALA A 64 -3.41 8.26 -2.22
N SER A 65 -4.67 8.19 -1.76
CA SER A 65 -5.69 9.19 -2.08
C SER A 65 -5.35 10.57 -1.54
N ILE A 66 -4.88 10.67 -0.29
CA ILE A 66 -4.43 11.94 0.30
C ILE A 66 -3.27 12.55 -0.50
N VAL A 67 -2.31 11.71 -0.89
CA VAL A 67 -1.16 12.17 -1.69
C VAL A 67 -1.59 12.58 -3.10
N ALA A 68 -2.44 11.75 -3.74
CA ALA A 68 -2.93 11.99 -5.10
C ALA A 68 -3.72 13.29 -5.22
N GLU A 69 -4.61 13.57 -4.26
CA GLU A 69 -5.37 14.82 -4.20
C GLU A 69 -4.45 16.03 -4.14
N SER A 70 -3.41 15.95 -3.31
CA SER A 70 -2.46 17.07 -3.14
C SER A 70 -1.55 17.28 -4.34
N LEU A 71 -1.04 16.20 -4.95
CA LEU A 71 -0.12 16.26 -6.09
C LEU A 71 -0.83 16.31 -7.45
N ARG A 72 -2.14 16.02 -7.50
CA ARG A 72 -2.97 15.90 -8.71
C ARG A 72 -2.42 14.86 -9.70
N VAL A 73 -2.07 13.69 -9.20
CA VAL A 73 -1.53 12.57 -9.98
C VAL A 73 -2.44 11.35 -9.92
N ALA A 74 -2.42 10.52 -10.95
CA ALA A 74 -3.22 9.30 -11.02
C ALA A 74 -2.74 8.24 -10.03
N VAL A 75 -3.71 7.48 -9.48
CA VAL A 75 -3.48 6.32 -8.61
C VAL A 75 -3.72 5.04 -9.40
N HIS A 76 -2.76 4.13 -9.37
CA HIS A 76 -2.83 2.78 -9.92
C HIS A 76 -2.68 1.77 -8.80
N VAL A 77 -3.54 0.76 -8.79
CA VAL A 77 -3.54 -0.25 -7.73
C VAL A 77 -2.84 -1.51 -8.22
N ASP A 78 -1.90 -2.01 -7.42
CA ASP A 78 -1.13 -3.21 -7.72
C ASP A 78 -1.06 -4.13 -6.49
N PRO A 79 -1.71 -5.31 -6.51
CA PRO A 79 -1.70 -6.23 -5.37
C PRO A 79 -0.31 -6.79 -5.06
N ARG A 80 0.62 -6.77 -6.02
CA ARG A 80 2.00 -7.27 -5.83
C ARG A 80 2.79 -6.47 -4.79
N ILE A 81 2.39 -5.23 -4.51
CA ILE A 81 3.06 -4.37 -3.52
C ILE A 81 2.36 -4.37 -2.15
N GLY A 82 1.52 -5.39 -1.90
CA GLY A 82 0.88 -5.63 -0.60
C GLY A 82 1.87 -5.98 0.50
N GLU A 83 1.40 -5.97 1.77
CA GLU A 83 2.20 -6.40 2.90
C GLU A 83 2.50 -7.90 2.84
N ARG A 84 3.54 -8.33 3.53
CA ARG A 84 3.76 -9.74 3.84
C ARG A 84 2.61 -10.24 4.72
N ALA A 85 1.91 -11.26 4.28
CA ALA A 85 0.80 -11.82 5.06
C ALA A 85 1.34 -12.53 6.31
N ALA A 86 1.06 -11.97 7.48
CA ALA A 86 1.50 -12.50 8.77
C ALA A 86 0.47 -12.31 9.90
N PHE A 87 -0.43 -11.35 9.76
CA PHE A 87 -1.40 -10.94 10.78
C PHE A 87 -2.81 -10.81 10.22
N ALA A 88 -3.80 -10.68 11.09
CA ALA A 88 -5.19 -10.43 10.66
C ALA A 88 -5.33 -9.17 9.80
N CYS A 89 -4.52 -8.15 10.04
CA CYS A 89 -4.51 -6.91 9.24
C CYS A 89 -4.06 -7.10 7.77
N ASP A 90 -3.52 -8.26 7.44
CA ASP A 90 -3.09 -8.62 6.10
C ASP A 90 -4.13 -9.48 5.35
N ILE A 91 -5.31 -9.66 5.95
CA ILE A 91 -6.51 -10.14 5.27
C ILE A 91 -7.20 -8.92 4.68
N GLY A 92 -7.20 -8.83 3.36
CA GLY A 92 -7.73 -7.67 2.63
C GLY A 92 -9.26 -7.63 2.53
N THR A 93 -9.76 -6.55 1.99
CA THR A 93 -11.17 -6.41 1.57
C THR A 93 -11.36 -7.08 0.20
N PRO A 94 -12.40 -7.90 0.00
CA PRO A 94 -12.68 -8.56 -1.30
C PRO A 94 -12.79 -7.58 -2.46
N GLY A 95 -12.40 -8.03 -3.68
CA GLY A 95 -12.35 -7.18 -4.86
C GLY A 95 -13.67 -6.49 -5.19
N ALA A 96 -14.82 -7.20 -5.09
CA ALA A 96 -16.14 -6.62 -5.33
C ALA A 96 -16.45 -5.50 -4.32
N GLU A 97 -16.10 -5.69 -3.05
CA GLU A 97 -16.32 -4.69 -2.01
C GLU A 97 -15.39 -3.48 -2.20
N LEU A 98 -14.12 -3.70 -2.59
CA LEU A 98 -13.20 -2.62 -2.93
C LEU A 98 -13.73 -1.75 -4.08
N ARG A 99 -14.25 -2.35 -5.15
CA ARG A 99 -14.86 -1.63 -6.27
C ARG A 99 -16.02 -0.74 -5.82
N ASN A 100 -16.83 -1.22 -4.89
CA ASN A 100 -17.94 -0.44 -4.31
C ASN A 100 -17.45 0.71 -3.42
N GLN A 101 -16.39 0.48 -2.63
CA GLN A 101 -15.83 1.49 -1.73
C GLN A 101 -15.00 2.55 -2.44
N TRP A 102 -14.39 2.21 -3.59
CA TRP A 102 -13.47 3.04 -4.34
C TRP A 102 -13.87 3.14 -5.82
N PRO A 103 -15.06 3.70 -6.14
CA PRO A 103 -15.61 3.71 -7.50
C PRO A 103 -14.78 4.52 -8.49
N ASP A 104 -13.95 5.46 -8.02
CA ASP A 104 -13.10 6.30 -8.85
C ASP A 104 -11.75 5.64 -9.21
N LEU A 105 -11.45 4.46 -8.62
CA LEU A 105 -10.24 3.71 -8.91
C LEU A 105 -10.52 2.58 -9.90
N HIS A 106 -9.60 2.36 -10.83
CA HIS A 106 -9.66 1.20 -11.72
C HIS A 106 -9.23 -0.06 -10.98
N LEU A 107 -10.20 -0.91 -10.61
CA LEU A 107 -10.03 -2.10 -9.78
C LEU A 107 -10.53 -3.40 -10.44
N ASP A 108 -10.84 -3.39 -11.75
CA ASP A 108 -11.39 -4.56 -12.46
C ASP A 108 -10.42 -5.73 -12.51
N HIS A 109 -9.12 -5.44 -12.43
CA HIS A 109 -8.04 -6.43 -12.39
C HIS A 109 -7.76 -7.01 -11.00
N ILE A 110 -8.48 -6.56 -9.97
CA ILE A 110 -8.31 -7.03 -8.60
C ILE A 110 -9.25 -8.21 -8.35
N ASP A 111 -8.67 -9.38 -8.08
CA ASP A 111 -9.40 -10.60 -7.75
C ASP A 111 -10.19 -10.46 -6.44
N GLU A 112 -11.20 -11.35 -6.24
CA GLU A 112 -11.95 -11.37 -4.97
C GLU A 112 -11.02 -11.61 -3.78
N GLN A 113 -10.04 -12.50 -3.93
CA GLN A 113 -8.99 -12.73 -2.96
C GLN A 113 -7.63 -12.43 -3.61
N TRP A 114 -7.16 -11.21 -3.44
CA TRP A 114 -5.91 -10.69 -4.00
C TRP A 114 -4.73 -10.75 -3.00
N TRP A 115 -5.00 -10.95 -1.71
CA TRP A 115 -3.98 -11.08 -0.67
C TRP A 115 -3.48 -12.52 -0.54
N PRO A 116 -2.21 -12.73 -0.12
CA PRO A 116 -1.66 -14.07 0.07
C PRO A 116 -2.35 -14.85 1.21
N THR A 117 -2.60 -16.13 0.99
CA THR A 117 -3.01 -17.08 2.04
C THR A 117 -2.30 -18.41 1.82
N PRO A 118 -1.93 -19.12 2.87
CA PRO A 118 -1.81 -18.75 4.28
C PRO A 118 -0.65 -17.75 4.52
N ILE A 119 0.02 -17.76 5.66
CA ILE A 119 1.16 -16.89 5.97
C ILE A 119 2.23 -16.95 4.86
N GLU A 120 2.56 -15.79 4.28
CA GLU A 120 3.58 -15.68 3.24
C GLU A 120 4.98 -15.88 3.83
N SER A 121 5.78 -16.78 3.25
CA SER A 121 7.18 -16.98 3.66
C SER A 121 8.05 -15.78 3.23
N GLU A 122 9.26 -15.69 3.82
CA GLU A 122 10.22 -14.66 3.40
C GLU A 122 10.66 -14.87 1.95
N GLU A 123 10.85 -16.12 1.51
CA GLU A 123 11.20 -16.45 0.13
C GLU A 123 10.10 -16.06 -0.87
N GLN A 124 8.84 -16.24 -0.50
CA GLN A 124 7.71 -15.81 -1.34
C GLN A 124 7.66 -14.29 -1.48
N LEU A 125 7.86 -13.56 -0.38
CA LEU A 125 7.98 -12.11 -0.39
C LEU A 125 9.15 -11.65 -1.26
N ASP A 126 10.33 -12.27 -1.11
CA ASP A 126 11.52 -11.93 -1.89
C ASP A 126 11.28 -12.13 -3.40
N GLN A 127 10.67 -13.25 -3.79
CA GLN A 127 10.30 -13.49 -5.19
C GLN A 127 9.33 -12.43 -5.73
N ARG A 128 8.33 -12.04 -4.94
CA ARG A 128 7.39 -10.97 -5.31
C ARG A 128 8.09 -9.62 -5.45
N CYS A 129 9.03 -9.30 -4.57
CA CYS A 129 9.85 -8.09 -4.64
C CYS A 129 10.76 -8.09 -5.88
N ILE A 130 11.39 -9.24 -6.21
CA ILE A 130 12.23 -9.40 -7.41
C ILE A 130 11.39 -9.18 -8.68
N HIS A 131 10.23 -9.81 -8.78
CA HIS A 131 9.34 -9.66 -9.91
C HIS A 131 8.84 -8.22 -10.08
N PHE A 132 8.47 -7.57 -8.98
CA PHE A 132 8.07 -6.16 -9.02
C PHE A 132 9.22 -5.26 -9.47
N ARG A 133 10.41 -5.43 -8.89
CA ARG A 133 11.62 -4.67 -9.27
C ARG A 133 11.95 -4.81 -10.75
N HIS A 134 11.92 -6.04 -11.25
CA HIS A 134 12.15 -6.31 -12.67
C HIS A 134 11.12 -5.62 -13.56
N ALA A 135 9.83 -5.74 -13.25
CA ALA A 135 8.77 -5.08 -14.00
C ALA A 135 8.90 -3.53 -13.98
N GLN A 136 9.26 -2.96 -12.83
CA GLN A 136 9.47 -1.51 -12.73
C GLN A 136 10.72 -1.05 -13.48
N SER A 137 11.81 -1.84 -13.50
CA SER A 137 13.03 -1.48 -14.25
C SER A 137 12.83 -1.39 -15.76
N GLN A 138 11.79 -2.06 -16.29
CA GLN A 138 11.40 -2.00 -17.70
C GLN A 138 10.44 -0.84 -18.02
N SER A 139 9.93 -0.13 -17.00
CA SER A 139 9.02 1.01 -17.20
C SER A 139 9.84 2.30 -17.34
N GLU A 140 9.55 3.08 -18.39
CA GLU A 140 10.19 4.38 -18.60
C GLU A 140 9.90 5.37 -17.46
N ASP A 141 8.77 5.21 -16.78
CA ASP A 141 8.30 6.13 -15.72
C ASP A 141 8.73 5.72 -14.31
N TRP A 142 9.56 4.69 -14.15
CA TRP A 142 9.91 4.20 -12.82
C TRP A 142 10.52 5.28 -11.90
N GLN A 143 11.29 6.22 -12.46
CA GLN A 143 11.92 7.32 -11.72
C GLN A 143 10.89 8.33 -11.20
N LYS A 144 9.75 8.46 -11.87
CA LYS A 144 8.65 9.38 -11.57
C LYS A 144 7.50 8.72 -10.81
N THR A 145 7.71 7.51 -10.32
CA THR A 145 6.70 6.72 -9.61
C THR A 145 6.87 6.83 -8.11
N LEU A 146 5.79 7.18 -7.40
CA LEU A 146 5.65 7.00 -5.96
C LEU A 146 4.97 5.66 -5.70
N VAL A 147 5.56 4.83 -4.85
CA VAL A 147 4.99 3.55 -4.41
C VAL A 147 4.54 3.67 -2.98
N VAL A 148 3.24 3.56 -2.74
CA VAL A 148 2.63 3.52 -1.40
C VAL A 148 2.42 2.06 -1.02
N SER A 149 3.16 1.60 -0.02
CA SER A 149 3.19 0.20 0.36
C SER A 149 3.38 0.03 1.88
N HIS A 150 3.94 -1.09 2.29
CA HIS A 150 4.00 -1.58 3.66
C HIS A 150 5.43 -1.83 4.08
N TRP A 151 5.63 -2.01 5.38
CA TRP A 151 6.98 -2.16 5.94
C TRP A 151 7.70 -3.42 5.43
N GLY A 152 7.01 -4.58 5.44
CA GLY A 152 7.62 -5.84 5.00
C GLY A 152 8.00 -5.80 3.53
N PHE A 153 7.10 -5.34 2.66
CA PHE A 153 7.38 -5.21 1.22
C PHE A 153 8.52 -4.22 0.93
N ILE A 154 8.49 -3.02 1.56
CA ILE A 154 9.55 -2.01 1.34
C ILE A 154 10.91 -2.56 1.78
N ARG A 155 10.97 -3.26 2.92
CA ARG A 155 12.20 -3.90 3.41
C ARG A 155 12.72 -4.98 2.44
N GLY A 156 11.83 -5.81 1.89
CA GLY A 156 12.23 -6.84 0.91
C GLY A 156 12.66 -6.25 -0.44
N LEU A 157 12.16 -5.04 -0.78
CA LEU A 157 12.50 -4.36 -2.02
C LEU A 157 13.85 -3.64 -1.96
N THR A 158 14.31 -3.19 -0.78
CA THR A 158 15.53 -2.37 -0.56
C THR A 158 16.67 -3.17 0.02
#